data_4588561a13337c7458f410015f4ac89a
#
_entry.id   4588561a13337c7458f410015f4ac89a
#
_cell.length_a   1.000
_cell.length_b   1.000
_cell.length_c   1.000
_cell.angle_alpha   90.00
_cell.angle_beta   90.00
_cell.angle_gamma   90.00
#
_symmetry.space_group_name_H-M   'P 1'
#
loop_
_entity.id
_entity.type
_entity.pdbx_description
1 polymer ?
#
loop_
_entity_poly.entity_id
_entity_poly.type
_entity_poly.pdbx_seq_one_letter_code
_entity_poly.pdbx_strand_id
1 'polypeptide(L)'
;IRFALGKLVELMREGVSIGLGAICWALFQYAPLLMLAAMAGMTETAWFGAAHRLGVSLVTFSWLYHFNLYPVISRRVQGDPAALAQLTRLSIRLTAWAGIGLAMALTLAAAPLLRLLFGPGFEAAAEPFGILVWTFPLTLLSGHARWLLIAAKRGNDMLVSQIAGVAVAIPVAWLLIGPFGAAGAAAAMTLACIVV
;
A
#
# COMPACT_ATOMS: atom_id res chain seq x y z
N ILE A 1 -14.63 39.47 -3.91
CA ILE A 1 -14.40 38.01 -4.07
C ILE A 1 -15.76 37.39 -4.37
N ARG A 2 -16.09 37.17 -5.66
CA ARG A 2 -17.30 36.43 -6.05
C ARG A 2 -16.99 34.94 -5.86
N PHE A 3 -17.50 34.35 -4.80
CA PHE A 3 -17.53 32.90 -4.63
C PHE A 3 -18.38 32.29 -5.76
N ALA A 4 -17.75 31.74 -6.75
CA ALA A 4 -18.43 30.98 -7.79
C ALA A 4 -18.83 29.61 -7.19
N LEU A 5 -20.09 29.50 -6.75
CA LEU A 5 -20.66 28.27 -6.19
C LEU A 5 -20.34 27.02 -7.03
N GLY A 6 -20.27 27.16 -8.38
CA GLY A 6 -19.85 26.07 -9.27
C GLY A 6 -18.45 25.57 -9.04
N LYS A 7 -17.47 26.45 -8.78
CA LYS A 7 -16.10 26.05 -8.44
C LYS A 7 -16.01 25.38 -7.07
N LEU A 8 -16.83 25.80 -6.12
CA LEU A 8 -16.89 25.18 -4.81
C LEU A 8 -17.41 23.74 -4.90
N VAL A 9 -18.47 23.51 -5.67
CA VAL A 9 -19.02 22.15 -5.89
C VAL A 9 -18.02 21.25 -6.61
N GLU A 10 -17.29 21.76 -7.59
CA GLU A 10 -16.23 21.02 -8.30
C GLU A 10 -15.09 20.61 -7.35
N LEU A 11 -14.59 21.56 -6.54
CA LEU A 11 -13.57 21.31 -5.52
C LEU A 11 -14.05 20.32 -4.45
N MET A 12 -15.30 20.42 -4.01
CA MET A 12 -15.89 19.46 -3.07
C MET A 12 -15.96 18.06 -3.69
N ARG A 13 -16.37 17.94 -4.95
CA ARG A 13 -16.45 16.65 -5.65
C ARG A 13 -15.08 16.01 -5.82
N GLU A 14 -14.06 16.78 -6.17
CA GLU A 14 -12.65 16.28 -6.23
C GLU A 14 -12.18 15.89 -4.82
N GLY A 15 -12.43 16.70 -3.81
CA GLY A 15 -12.06 16.44 -2.41
C GLY A 15 -12.73 15.20 -1.82
N VAL A 16 -14.01 14.97 -2.13
CA VAL A 16 -14.75 13.76 -1.70
C VAL A 16 -14.13 12.50 -2.27
N SER A 17 -13.78 12.48 -3.55
CA SER A 17 -13.15 11.29 -4.17
C SER A 17 -11.80 10.95 -3.52
N ILE A 18 -11.00 11.98 -3.21
CA ILE A 18 -9.71 11.79 -2.51
C ILE A 18 -9.94 11.31 -1.07
N GLY A 19 -10.90 11.93 -0.35
CA GLY A 19 -11.24 11.56 1.01
C GLY A 19 -11.77 10.13 1.13
N LEU A 20 -12.68 9.73 0.25
CA LEU A 20 -13.16 8.34 0.17
C LEU A 20 -12.02 7.37 -0.17
N GLY A 21 -11.12 7.74 -1.07
CA GLY A 21 -9.92 6.96 -1.36
C GLY A 21 -9.04 6.75 -0.13
N ALA A 22 -8.88 7.79 0.71
CA ALA A 22 -8.12 7.67 1.96
C ALA A 22 -8.82 6.76 2.98
N ILE A 23 -10.15 6.78 3.06
CA ILE A 23 -10.92 5.85 3.90
C ILE A 23 -10.77 4.42 3.39
N CYS A 24 -10.91 4.19 2.08
CA CYS A 24 -10.68 2.87 1.49
C CYS A 24 -9.26 2.36 1.76
N TRP A 25 -8.26 3.24 1.64
CA TRP A 25 -6.88 2.90 1.99
C TRP A 25 -6.71 2.52 3.46
N ALA A 26 -7.34 3.24 4.37
CA ALA A 26 -7.31 2.91 5.80
C ALA A 26 -7.99 1.55 6.07
N LEU A 27 -9.15 1.29 5.46
CA LEU A 27 -9.83 0.00 5.54
C LEU A 27 -8.94 -1.12 5.00
N PHE A 28 -8.33 -0.94 3.84
CA PHE A 28 -7.39 -1.89 3.26
C PHE A 28 -6.22 -2.21 4.21
N GLN A 29 -5.66 -1.19 4.88
CA GLN A 29 -4.53 -1.35 5.78
C GLN A 29 -4.90 -2.02 7.11
N TYR A 30 -6.08 -1.74 7.65
CA TYR A 30 -6.41 -2.13 9.02
C TYR A 30 -7.51 -3.19 9.13
N ALA A 31 -8.34 -3.40 8.10
CA ALA A 31 -9.39 -4.42 8.17
C ALA A 31 -8.85 -5.84 8.41
N PRO A 32 -7.77 -6.30 7.73
CA PRO A 32 -7.20 -7.63 8.01
C PRO A 32 -6.72 -7.78 9.46
N LEU A 33 -6.15 -6.72 10.07
CA LEU A 33 -5.73 -6.72 11.46
C LEU A 33 -6.93 -6.84 12.42
N LEU A 34 -8.00 -6.07 12.18
CA LEU A 34 -9.22 -6.11 12.99
C LEU A 34 -9.93 -7.46 12.88
N MET A 35 -9.99 -8.02 11.68
CA MET A 35 -10.56 -9.35 11.43
C MET A 35 -9.74 -10.44 12.13
N LEU A 36 -8.41 -10.34 12.08
CA LEU A 36 -7.52 -11.27 12.76
C LEU A 36 -7.74 -11.24 14.28
N ALA A 37 -7.87 -10.05 14.87
CA ALA A 37 -8.14 -9.88 16.29
C ALA A 37 -9.47 -10.53 16.72
N ALA A 38 -10.49 -10.48 15.84
CA ALA A 38 -11.79 -11.08 16.11
C ALA A 38 -11.82 -12.60 15.89
N MET A 39 -11.00 -13.14 14.97
CA MET A 39 -11.09 -14.53 14.52
C MET A 39 -10.01 -15.45 15.11
N ALA A 40 -8.77 -14.94 15.33
CA ALA A 40 -7.61 -15.77 15.70
C ALA A 40 -6.99 -15.41 17.08
N GLY A 41 -7.50 -14.38 17.74
CA GLY A 41 -7.10 -14.00 19.10
C GLY A 41 -5.87 -13.12 19.17
N MET A 42 -5.48 -12.77 20.42
CA MET A 42 -4.52 -11.72 20.72
C MET A 42 -3.07 -12.06 20.32
N THR A 43 -2.67 -13.31 20.41
CA THR A 43 -1.30 -13.75 20.09
C THR A 43 -1.00 -13.60 18.62
N GLU A 44 -1.88 -14.12 17.75
CA GLU A 44 -1.78 -13.97 16.30
C GLU A 44 -1.81 -12.48 15.89
N THR A 45 -2.68 -11.71 16.55
CA THR A 45 -2.79 -10.27 16.33
C THR A 45 -1.51 -9.53 16.71
N ALA A 46 -0.82 -9.94 17.79
CA ALA A 46 0.44 -9.35 18.20
C ALA A 46 1.56 -9.64 17.16
N TRP A 47 1.67 -10.87 16.67
CA TRP A 47 2.64 -11.22 15.63
C TRP A 47 2.39 -10.48 14.31
N PHE A 48 1.14 -10.47 13.87
CA PHE A 48 0.77 -9.69 12.67
C PHE A 48 1.01 -8.19 12.89
N GLY A 49 0.66 -7.64 14.05
CA GLY A 49 0.85 -6.23 14.38
C GLY A 49 2.32 -5.80 14.35
N ALA A 50 3.23 -6.65 14.84
CA ALA A 50 4.66 -6.43 14.75
C ALA A 50 5.14 -6.42 13.30
N ALA A 51 4.75 -7.42 12.52
CA ALA A 51 5.04 -7.52 11.09
C ALA A 51 4.48 -6.34 10.30
N HIS A 52 3.23 -5.97 10.56
CA HIS A 52 2.53 -4.86 9.89
C HIS A 52 3.19 -3.51 10.17
N ARG A 53 3.67 -3.24 11.39
CA ARG A 53 4.40 -2.01 11.71
C ARG A 53 5.65 -1.83 10.84
N LEU A 54 6.42 -2.89 10.64
CA LEU A 54 7.58 -2.85 9.76
C LEU A 54 7.16 -2.67 8.30
N GLY A 55 6.12 -3.37 7.86
CA GLY A 55 5.55 -3.21 6.53
C GLY A 55 5.09 -1.78 6.24
N VAL A 56 4.34 -1.17 7.15
CA VAL A 56 3.90 0.25 7.02
C VAL A 56 5.08 1.21 6.96
N SER A 57 6.14 0.95 7.74
CA SER A 57 7.36 1.77 7.68
C SER A 57 7.99 1.72 6.29
N LEU A 58 8.07 0.55 5.66
CA LEU A 58 8.57 0.40 4.29
C LEU A 58 7.66 1.12 3.27
N VAL A 59 6.34 0.97 3.39
CA VAL A 59 5.38 1.65 2.53
C VAL A 59 5.50 3.17 2.65
N THR A 60 5.85 3.71 3.82
CA THR A 60 6.10 5.14 4.01
C THR A 60 7.27 5.63 3.14
N PHE A 61 8.33 4.84 2.97
CA PHE A 61 9.41 5.18 2.03
C PHE A 61 8.92 5.23 0.58
N SER A 62 8.00 4.33 0.18
CA SER A 62 7.38 4.40 -1.15
C SER A 62 6.62 5.71 -1.35
N TRP A 63 5.87 6.15 -0.34
CA TRP A 63 5.15 7.43 -0.38
C TRP A 63 6.10 8.62 -0.50
N LEU A 64 7.17 8.65 0.29
CA LEU A 64 8.17 9.71 0.25
C LEU A 64 8.86 9.78 -1.12
N TYR A 65 9.20 8.63 -1.70
CA TYR A 65 9.75 8.55 -3.04
C TYR A 65 8.83 9.18 -4.09
N HIS A 66 7.57 8.77 -4.13
CA HIS A 66 6.60 9.26 -5.11
C HIS A 66 6.23 10.74 -4.87
N PHE A 67 6.16 11.17 -3.62
CA PHE A 67 5.93 12.56 -3.28
C PHE A 67 7.03 13.48 -3.87
N ASN A 68 8.28 13.05 -3.81
CA ASN A 68 9.41 13.77 -4.42
C ASN A 68 9.40 13.68 -5.96
N LEU A 69 8.87 12.60 -6.52
CA LEU A 69 8.77 12.42 -7.98
C LEU A 69 7.60 13.22 -8.59
N TYR A 70 6.55 13.48 -7.81
CA TYR A 70 5.32 14.13 -8.27
C TYR A 70 5.52 15.49 -8.97
N PRO A 71 6.35 16.44 -8.46
CA PRO A 71 6.56 17.71 -9.15
C PRO A 71 7.19 17.56 -10.54
N VAL A 72 7.97 16.51 -10.75
CA VAL A 72 8.57 16.20 -12.06
C VAL A 72 7.54 15.63 -13.01
N ILE A 73 6.70 14.70 -12.51
CA ILE A 73 5.59 14.11 -13.25
C ILE A 73 4.60 15.20 -13.68
N SER A 74 4.13 16.03 -12.75
CA SER A 74 3.08 17.02 -13.00
C SER A 74 3.48 18.07 -14.04
N ARG A 75 4.75 18.45 -14.08
CA ARG A 75 5.27 19.36 -15.12
C ARG A 75 5.32 18.72 -16.50
N ARG A 76 5.64 17.42 -16.58
CA ARG A 76 5.81 16.71 -17.87
C ARG A 76 4.51 16.19 -18.46
N VAL A 77 3.49 15.91 -17.62
CA VAL A 77 2.15 15.52 -18.10
C VAL A 77 1.57 16.55 -19.09
N GLN A 78 1.88 17.84 -18.90
CA GLN A 78 1.35 18.93 -19.73
C GLN A 78 2.26 19.33 -20.90
N GLY A 79 3.53 18.89 -20.92
CA GLY A 79 4.51 19.42 -21.85
C GLY A 79 5.17 18.39 -22.78
N ASP A 80 5.68 17.28 -22.25
CA ASP A 80 6.44 16.29 -23.01
C ASP A 80 6.09 14.85 -22.62
N PRO A 81 5.12 14.24 -23.33
CA PRO A 81 4.71 12.86 -23.06
C PRO A 81 5.80 11.80 -23.28
N ALA A 82 6.73 12.04 -24.23
CA ALA A 82 7.81 11.11 -24.51
C ALA A 82 8.84 11.08 -23.37
N ALA A 83 9.26 12.26 -22.90
CA ALA A 83 10.15 12.38 -21.75
C ALA A 83 9.49 11.87 -20.45
N LEU A 84 8.16 12.04 -20.29
CA LEU A 84 7.41 11.45 -19.17
C LEU A 84 7.46 9.93 -19.24
N ALA A 85 7.18 9.33 -20.41
CA ALA A 85 7.21 7.88 -20.58
C ALA A 85 8.60 7.28 -20.30
N GLN A 86 9.67 7.95 -20.76
CA GLN A 86 11.03 7.50 -20.50
C GLN A 86 11.38 7.56 -19.02
N LEU A 87 11.07 8.69 -18.35
CA LEU A 87 11.27 8.84 -16.91
C LEU A 87 10.53 7.77 -16.11
N THR A 88 9.25 7.55 -16.42
CA THR A 88 8.41 6.58 -15.74
C THR A 88 8.94 5.16 -15.91
N ARG A 89 9.36 4.76 -17.14
CA ARG A 89 9.96 3.44 -17.37
C ARG A 89 11.25 3.23 -16.58
N LEU A 90 12.13 4.23 -16.56
CA LEU A 90 13.38 4.16 -15.80
C LEU A 90 13.09 4.03 -14.30
N SER A 91 12.20 4.88 -13.80
CA SER A 91 11.77 4.89 -12.40
C SER A 91 11.18 3.53 -12.00
N ILE A 92 10.24 2.97 -12.79
CA ILE A 92 9.66 1.64 -12.55
C ILE A 92 10.74 0.56 -12.52
N ARG A 93 11.67 0.55 -13.48
CA ARG A 93 12.75 -0.46 -13.50
C ARG A 93 13.63 -0.39 -12.26
N LEU A 94 14.08 0.80 -11.88
CA LEU A 94 14.94 1.00 -10.71
C LEU A 94 14.22 0.62 -9.41
N THR A 95 12.98 1.08 -9.23
CA THR A 95 12.20 0.79 -8.03
C THR A 95 11.74 -0.67 -7.95
N ALA A 96 11.47 -1.33 -9.09
CA ALA A 96 11.16 -2.76 -9.12
C ALA A 96 12.35 -3.58 -8.64
N TRP A 97 13.53 -3.40 -9.22
CA TRP A 97 14.71 -4.17 -8.82
C TRP A 97 15.14 -3.88 -7.38
N ALA A 98 15.16 -2.60 -6.98
CA ALA A 98 15.49 -2.21 -5.61
C ALA A 98 14.47 -2.76 -4.60
N GLY A 99 13.17 -2.67 -4.92
CA GLY A 99 12.09 -3.15 -4.08
C GLY A 99 12.09 -4.66 -3.93
N ILE A 100 12.26 -5.40 -5.02
CA ILE A 100 12.35 -6.88 -5.00
C ILE A 100 13.60 -7.32 -4.22
N GLY A 101 14.77 -6.72 -4.49
CA GLY A 101 16.01 -7.05 -3.79
C GLY A 101 15.90 -6.81 -2.29
N LEU A 102 15.32 -5.67 -1.89
CA LEU A 102 15.09 -5.37 -0.48
C LEU A 102 14.07 -6.33 0.16
N ALA A 103 12.97 -6.65 -0.54
CA ALA A 103 11.96 -7.59 -0.05
C ALA A 103 12.56 -8.99 0.16
N MET A 104 13.38 -9.47 -0.76
CA MET A 104 14.11 -10.73 -0.61
C MET A 104 15.04 -10.71 0.60
N ALA A 105 15.86 -9.68 0.73
CA ALA A 105 16.79 -9.55 1.85
C ALA A 105 16.06 -9.52 3.20
N LEU A 106 14.96 -8.78 3.29
CA LEU A 106 14.14 -8.68 4.51
C LEU A 106 13.38 -9.97 4.80
N THR A 107 12.91 -10.70 3.79
CA THR A 107 12.31 -12.03 3.97
C THR A 107 13.32 -13.00 4.58
N LEU A 108 14.55 -13.03 4.08
CA LEU A 108 15.61 -13.88 4.61
C LEU A 108 16.05 -13.47 6.03
N ALA A 109 16.03 -12.18 6.32
CA ALA A 109 16.40 -11.62 7.62
C ALA A 109 15.20 -11.49 8.60
N ALA A 110 14.01 -11.98 8.24
CA ALA A 110 12.78 -11.74 9.01
C ALA A 110 12.90 -12.17 10.48
N ALA A 111 13.30 -13.40 10.76
CA ALA A 111 13.39 -13.93 12.11
C ALA A 111 14.43 -13.18 12.99
N PRO A 112 15.69 -12.99 12.57
CA PRO A 112 16.65 -12.24 13.38
C PRO A 112 16.26 -10.78 13.53
N LEU A 113 15.64 -10.16 12.52
CA LEU A 113 15.17 -8.77 12.59
C LEU A 113 14.05 -8.59 13.64
N LEU A 114 13.05 -9.46 13.60
CA LEU A 114 11.92 -9.40 14.55
C LEU A 114 12.36 -9.69 15.97
N ARG A 115 13.24 -10.67 16.16
CA ARG A 115 13.84 -10.96 17.47
C ARG A 115 14.64 -9.76 18.00
N LEU A 116 15.39 -9.08 17.14
CA LEU A 116 16.18 -7.91 17.53
C LEU A 116 15.31 -6.71 17.94
N LEU A 117 14.21 -6.46 17.19
CA LEU A 117 13.36 -5.27 17.37
C LEU A 117 12.29 -5.45 18.45
N PHE A 118 11.71 -6.65 18.56
CA PHE A 118 10.56 -6.92 19.45
C PHE A 118 10.90 -7.92 20.56
N GLY A 119 12.08 -8.52 20.54
CA GLY A 119 12.53 -9.45 21.56
C GLY A 119 12.17 -10.92 21.27
N PRO A 120 12.63 -11.84 22.16
CA PRO A 120 12.31 -13.25 22.07
C PRO A 120 10.80 -13.48 22.20
N GLY A 121 10.25 -14.39 21.38
CA GLY A 121 8.80 -14.64 21.30
C GLY A 121 8.12 -14.01 20.07
N PHE A 122 8.78 -13.08 19.36
CA PHE A 122 8.28 -12.53 18.10
C PHE A 122 8.87 -13.22 16.86
N GLU A 123 9.58 -14.32 17.03
CA GLU A 123 10.12 -15.11 15.91
C GLU A 123 9.00 -15.66 15.02
N ALA A 124 7.85 -16.02 15.60
CA ALA A 124 6.67 -16.45 14.86
C ALA A 124 6.08 -15.36 13.94
N ALA A 125 6.36 -14.07 14.22
CA ALA A 125 5.98 -12.97 13.35
C ALA A 125 6.81 -12.92 12.04
N ALA A 126 7.87 -13.75 11.92
CA ALA A 126 8.70 -13.80 10.72
C ALA A 126 7.93 -14.28 9.49
N GLU A 127 7.01 -15.23 9.65
CA GLU A 127 6.19 -15.75 8.57
C GLU A 127 5.25 -14.65 8.01
N PRO A 128 4.36 -14.02 8.80
CA PRO A 128 3.53 -12.93 8.28
C PRO A 128 4.35 -11.74 7.78
N PHE A 129 5.51 -11.43 8.39
CA PHE A 129 6.40 -10.37 7.89
C PHE A 129 7.00 -10.73 6.53
N GLY A 130 7.48 -11.96 6.35
CA GLY A 130 8.03 -12.43 5.08
C GLY A 130 7.04 -12.33 3.92
N ILE A 131 5.73 -12.45 4.21
CA ILE A 131 4.65 -12.23 3.23
C ILE A 131 4.39 -10.73 3.05
N LEU A 132 4.21 -9.98 4.15
CA LEU A 132 3.87 -8.55 4.10
C LEU A 132 4.94 -7.69 3.44
N VAL A 133 6.21 -8.04 3.56
CA VAL A 133 7.30 -7.26 2.96
C VAL A 133 7.16 -7.12 1.44
N TRP A 134 6.48 -8.07 0.78
CA TRP A 134 6.19 -8.02 -0.66
C TRP A 134 5.16 -6.95 -1.05
N THR A 135 4.41 -6.41 -0.09
CA THR A 135 3.57 -5.23 -0.34
C THR A 135 4.41 -4.01 -0.71
N PHE A 136 5.67 -3.93 -0.27
CA PHE A 136 6.55 -2.81 -0.56
C PHE A 136 6.88 -2.65 -2.05
N PRO A 137 7.44 -3.66 -2.77
CA PRO A 137 7.65 -3.54 -4.21
C PRO A 137 6.34 -3.35 -4.98
N LEU A 138 5.23 -3.98 -4.56
CA LEU A 138 3.92 -3.78 -5.18
C LEU A 138 3.45 -2.33 -5.03
N THR A 139 3.59 -1.73 -3.84
CA THR A 139 3.22 -0.33 -3.58
C THR A 139 4.15 0.64 -4.32
N LEU A 140 5.44 0.31 -4.50
CA LEU A 140 6.34 1.09 -5.35
C LEU A 140 5.88 1.10 -6.81
N LEU A 141 5.42 -0.02 -7.33
CA LEU A 141 4.95 -0.13 -8.71
C LEU A 141 3.60 0.56 -8.91
N SER A 142 2.60 0.25 -8.09
CA SER A 142 1.26 0.86 -8.17
C SER A 142 1.29 2.36 -7.89
N GLY A 143 2.25 2.81 -7.08
CA GLY A 143 2.46 4.22 -6.79
C GLY A 143 2.71 5.08 -8.05
N HIS A 144 3.41 4.56 -9.06
CA HIS A 144 3.60 5.30 -10.31
C HIS A 144 2.28 5.56 -11.02
N ALA A 145 1.39 4.56 -11.10
CA ALA A 145 0.06 4.73 -11.68
C ALA A 145 -0.79 5.71 -10.86
N ARG A 146 -0.78 5.58 -9.54
CA ARG A 146 -1.53 6.45 -8.62
C ARG A 146 -1.14 7.92 -8.79
N TRP A 147 0.16 8.24 -8.78
CA TRP A 147 0.62 9.62 -8.89
C TRP A 147 0.41 10.20 -10.29
N LEU A 148 0.44 9.37 -11.34
CA LEU A 148 0.04 9.76 -12.70
C LEU A 148 -1.46 10.09 -12.76
N LEU A 149 -2.33 9.29 -12.14
CA LEU A 149 -3.77 9.56 -12.05
C LEU A 149 -4.06 10.87 -11.31
N ILE A 150 -3.35 11.14 -10.21
CA ILE A 150 -3.47 12.40 -9.46
C ILE A 150 -3.03 13.58 -10.35
N ALA A 151 -1.89 13.48 -11.03
CA ALA A 151 -1.40 14.52 -11.93
C ALA A 151 -2.33 14.79 -13.12
N ALA A 152 -3.01 13.74 -13.59
CA ALA A 152 -4.01 13.80 -14.66
C ALA A 152 -5.42 14.19 -14.17
N LYS A 153 -5.59 14.52 -12.88
CA LYS A 153 -6.89 14.83 -12.22
C LYS A 153 -7.95 13.72 -12.36
N ARG A 154 -7.52 12.46 -12.39
CA ARG A 154 -8.37 11.27 -12.50
C ARG A 154 -8.61 10.62 -11.13
N GLY A 155 -9.05 11.41 -10.14
CA GLY A 155 -9.28 10.94 -8.77
C GLY A 155 -10.34 9.83 -8.65
N ASN A 156 -11.33 9.78 -9.55
CA ASN A 156 -12.35 8.73 -9.55
C ASN A 156 -11.75 7.35 -9.89
N ASP A 157 -10.80 7.29 -10.83
CA ASP A 157 -10.16 6.02 -11.20
C ASP A 157 -9.28 5.50 -10.04
N MET A 158 -8.64 6.42 -9.32
CA MET A 158 -7.92 6.08 -8.10
C MET A 158 -8.89 5.52 -7.03
N LEU A 159 -10.06 6.13 -6.85
CA LEU A 159 -11.05 5.64 -5.91
C LEU A 159 -11.55 4.24 -6.28
N VAL A 160 -11.81 3.99 -7.57
CA VAL A 160 -12.24 2.66 -8.06
C VAL A 160 -11.19 1.60 -7.73
N SER A 161 -9.89 1.87 -7.96
CA SER A 161 -8.83 0.92 -7.61
C SER A 161 -8.75 0.64 -6.12
N GLN A 162 -8.94 1.66 -5.26
CA GLN A 162 -8.96 1.50 -3.81
C GLN A 162 -10.17 0.66 -3.35
N ILE A 163 -11.36 0.90 -3.91
CA ILE A 163 -12.55 0.10 -3.62
C ILE A 163 -12.33 -1.36 -4.03
N ALA A 164 -11.75 -1.60 -5.21
CA ALA A 164 -11.42 -2.95 -5.68
C ALA A 164 -10.44 -3.65 -4.73
N GLY A 165 -9.42 -2.94 -4.22
CA GLY A 165 -8.49 -3.46 -3.22
C GLY A 165 -9.17 -3.90 -1.93
N VAL A 166 -10.07 -3.06 -1.39
CA VAL A 166 -10.86 -3.41 -0.19
C VAL A 166 -11.80 -4.59 -0.46
N ALA A 167 -12.46 -4.59 -1.62
CA ALA A 167 -13.37 -5.67 -2.02
C ALA A 167 -12.67 -7.02 -2.18
N VAL A 168 -11.37 -7.04 -2.45
CA VAL A 168 -10.54 -8.25 -2.46
C VAL A 168 -10.00 -8.55 -1.07
N ALA A 169 -9.47 -7.54 -0.36
CA ALA A 169 -8.82 -7.72 0.93
C ALA A 169 -9.73 -8.39 1.97
N ILE A 170 -10.99 -7.92 2.10
CA ILE A 170 -11.91 -8.39 3.15
C ILE A 170 -12.31 -9.85 2.93
N PRO A 171 -12.84 -10.28 1.76
CA PRO A 171 -13.19 -11.68 1.55
C PRO A 171 -11.99 -12.64 1.64
N VAL A 172 -10.85 -12.24 1.07
CA VAL A 172 -9.64 -13.06 1.11
C VAL A 172 -9.12 -13.19 2.54
N ALA A 173 -9.14 -12.11 3.33
CA ALA A 173 -8.80 -12.17 4.75
C ALA A 173 -9.75 -13.11 5.52
N TRP A 174 -11.05 -13.00 5.27
CA TRP A 174 -12.03 -13.87 5.92
C TRP A 174 -11.81 -15.35 5.62
N LEU A 175 -11.41 -15.68 4.39
CA LEU A 175 -11.12 -17.05 3.98
C LEU A 175 -9.79 -17.58 4.52
N LEU A 176 -8.75 -16.73 4.56
CA LEU A 176 -7.38 -17.17 4.88
C LEU A 176 -7.03 -17.06 6.37
N ILE A 177 -7.68 -16.20 7.14
CA ILE A 177 -7.40 -16.05 8.57
C ILE A 177 -7.73 -17.32 9.34
N GLY A 178 -8.86 -17.99 9.03
CA GLY A 178 -9.25 -19.22 9.72
C GLY A 178 -8.16 -20.30 9.69
N PRO A 179 -7.68 -20.73 8.52
CA PRO A 179 -6.67 -21.79 8.41
C PRO A 179 -5.22 -21.34 8.65
N PHE A 180 -4.88 -20.06 8.44
CA PHE A 180 -3.49 -19.57 8.42
C PHE A 180 -3.19 -18.45 9.42
N GLY A 181 -4.15 -18.02 10.23
CA GLY A 181 -3.95 -16.97 11.25
C GLY A 181 -3.32 -15.69 10.70
N ALA A 182 -2.22 -15.24 11.32
CA ALA A 182 -1.48 -14.04 10.95
C ALA A 182 -0.91 -14.08 9.52
N ALA A 183 -0.46 -15.25 9.07
CA ALA A 183 0.04 -15.43 7.70
C ALA A 183 -1.10 -15.28 6.67
N GLY A 184 -2.31 -15.75 7.01
CA GLY A 184 -3.51 -15.57 6.19
C GLY A 184 -3.90 -14.11 6.03
N ALA A 185 -3.86 -13.31 7.10
CA ALA A 185 -4.09 -11.87 7.06
C ALA A 185 -3.02 -11.15 6.20
N ALA A 186 -1.76 -11.56 6.33
CA ALA A 186 -0.66 -11.03 5.54
C ALA A 186 -0.82 -11.34 4.04
N ALA A 187 -1.19 -12.57 3.70
CA ALA A 187 -1.44 -12.99 2.33
C ALA A 187 -2.61 -12.23 1.71
N ALA A 188 -3.70 -12.05 2.44
CA ALA A 188 -4.86 -11.28 1.98
C ALA A 188 -4.48 -9.84 1.63
N MET A 189 -3.70 -9.19 2.49
CA MET A 189 -3.23 -7.83 2.27
C MET A 189 -2.29 -7.72 1.08
N THR A 190 -1.37 -8.68 0.92
CA THR A 190 -0.42 -8.72 -0.19
C THR A 190 -1.12 -8.98 -1.52
N LEU A 191 -2.08 -9.92 -1.57
CA LEU A 191 -2.86 -10.21 -2.77
C LEU A 191 -3.73 -9.00 -3.18
N ALA A 192 -4.34 -8.32 -2.22
CA ALA A 192 -5.13 -7.13 -2.52
C ALA A 192 -4.28 -5.95 -3.04
N CYS A 193 -2.98 -5.87 -2.66
CA CYS A 193 -2.04 -4.90 -3.23
C CYS A 193 -1.83 -5.06 -4.74
N ILE A 194 -2.07 -6.26 -5.30
CA ILE A 194 -1.93 -6.52 -6.76
C ILE A 194 -3.05 -5.84 -7.54
N VAL A 195 -4.19 -5.61 -6.89
CA VAL A 195 -5.39 -5.04 -7.53
C VAL A 195 -5.41 -3.51 -7.43
N VAL A 196 -4.70 -2.91 -6.46
CA VAL A 196 -4.63 -1.47 -6.22
C VAL A 196 -3.54 -0.80 -7.03
#